data_de50a56db9e6f6da890bbcab75297a13
#
_entry.id   de50a56db9e6f6da890bbcab75297a13
#
_cell.length_a   1.000
_cell.length_b   1.000
_cell.length_c   1.000
_cell.angle_alpha   90.00
_cell.angle_beta   90.00
_cell.angle_gamma   90.00
#
_symmetry.space_group_name_H-M   'P 1'
#
loop_
_entity.id
_entity.type
_entity.pdbx_description
1 polymer ?
#
loop_
_entity_poly.entity_id
_entity_poly.type
_entity_poly.pdbx_seq_one_letter_code
_entity_poly.pdbx_strand_id
1 'polypeptide(L)'
;ARRVQRLLDEGRDELVPVLARRFLGKQYQDRSLVRLARLRSRNGRFFPCWMVLNNMEHLTRRFGVMLDAAVGQDAPPAPFRDAFSVQYENLTVYFLFRYALKAVNDRQYLARVEQCVFHLLCLRELSADAATVQELTEVVSLYSKEVEHSAENQALLLKLFRRGTLRWQYLALILDF
;
A
#
# COMPACT_ATOMS: atom_id res chain seq x y z
N ALA A 1 -3.82 4.12 13.51
CA ALA A 1 -2.43 3.76 13.22
C ALA A 1 -1.48 4.16 14.35
N ARG A 2 -1.31 5.44 14.70
CA ARG A 2 -0.38 5.92 15.76
C ARG A 2 -0.54 5.19 17.11
N ARG A 3 -1.78 4.86 17.51
CA ARG A 3 -2.04 4.14 18.76
C ARG A 3 -1.62 2.68 18.70
N VAL A 4 -1.77 2.04 17.54
CA VAL A 4 -1.30 0.66 17.31
C VAL A 4 0.22 0.64 17.31
N GLN A 5 0.87 1.59 16.62
CA GLN A 5 2.32 1.71 16.61
C GLN A 5 2.88 1.86 18.03
N ARG A 6 2.30 2.76 18.83
CA ARG A 6 2.72 2.94 20.22
C ARG A 6 2.64 1.64 21.03
N LEU A 7 1.56 0.85 20.88
CA LEU A 7 1.43 -0.42 21.57
C LEU A 7 2.48 -1.45 21.14
N LEU A 8 2.85 -1.45 19.86
CA LEU A 8 3.92 -2.31 19.35
C LEU A 8 5.29 -1.88 19.88
N ASP A 9 5.55 -0.58 19.91
CA ASP A 9 6.80 -0.01 20.42
C ASP A 9 6.97 -0.27 21.94
N GLU A 10 5.84 -0.33 22.67
CA GLU A 10 5.78 -0.67 24.09
C GLU A 10 5.81 -2.19 24.36
N GLY A 11 5.91 -3.03 23.32
CA GLY A 11 5.85 -4.49 23.44
C GLY A 11 4.48 -5.02 23.86
N ARG A 12 3.42 -4.22 23.72
CA ARG A 12 2.04 -4.54 24.12
C ARG A 12 1.18 -4.95 22.94
N ASP A 13 1.75 -5.76 22.07
CA ASP A 13 1.11 -6.22 20.84
C ASP A 13 -0.14 -7.09 21.10
N GLU A 14 -0.30 -7.64 22.31
CA GLU A 14 -1.52 -8.34 22.73
C GLU A 14 -2.77 -7.43 22.77
N LEU A 15 -2.59 -6.12 22.88
CA LEU A 15 -3.70 -5.17 22.86
C LEU A 15 -4.12 -4.73 21.46
N VAL A 16 -3.32 -5.02 20.44
CA VAL A 16 -3.64 -4.70 19.04
C VAL A 16 -4.95 -5.34 18.58
N PRO A 17 -5.23 -6.63 18.87
CA PRO A 17 -6.51 -7.26 18.54
C PRO A 17 -7.70 -6.56 19.18
N VAL A 18 -7.56 -6.10 20.42
CA VAL A 18 -8.63 -5.40 21.15
C VAL A 18 -8.97 -4.07 20.47
N LEU A 19 -7.94 -3.31 20.05
CA LEU A 19 -8.14 -2.08 19.31
C LEU A 19 -8.72 -2.35 17.92
N ALA A 20 -8.22 -3.33 17.22
CA ALA A 20 -8.72 -3.72 15.92
C ALA A 20 -10.21 -4.10 15.98
N ARG A 21 -10.60 -4.92 16.96
CA ARG A 21 -12.00 -5.31 17.17
C ARG A 21 -12.91 -4.11 17.45
N ARG A 22 -12.42 -3.13 18.21
CA ARG A 22 -13.17 -1.93 18.55
C ARG A 22 -13.40 -1.00 17.35
N PHE A 23 -12.40 -0.86 16.47
CA PHE A 23 -12.44 0.10 15.37
C PHE A 23 -12.87 -0.50 14.03
N LEU A 24 -12.62 -1.79 13.81
CA LEU A 24 -12.82 -2.46 12.52
C LEU A 24 -14.03 -3.42 12.52
N GLY A 25 -14.66 -3.61 13.69
CA GLY A 25 -15.80 -4.50 13.85
C GLY A 25 -15.45 -5.98 13.98
N LYS A 26 -16.47 -6.79 14.29
CA LYS A 26 -16.32 -8.22 14.61
C LYS A 26 -15.90 -9.12 13.42
N GLN A 27 -15.93 -8.60 12.20
CA GLN A 27 -15.69 -9.37 10.97
C GLN A 27 -14.21 -9.67 10.68
N TYR A 28 -13.29 -9.08 11.43
CA TYR A 28 -11.85 -9.19 11.17
C TYR A 28 -11.20 -10.16 12.15
N GLN A 29 -10.50 -11.15 11.58
CA GLN A 29 -9.73 -12.10 12.39
C GLN A 29 -8.49 -11.38 12.94
N ASP A 30 -8.48 -11.13 14.23
CA ASP A 30 -7.42 -10.45 14.97
C ASP A 30 -6.01 -10.96 14.67
N ARG A 31 -5.87 -12.27 14.42
CA ARG A 31 -4.58 -12.93 14.14
C ARG A 31 -3.88 -12.40 12.90
N SER A 32 -4.63 -12.07 11.85
CA SER A 32 -4.03 -11.52 10.61
C SER A 32 -3.51 -10.10 10.80
N LEU A 33 -4.23 -9.28 11.55
CA LEU A 33 -3.79 -7.91 11.88
C LEU A 33 -2.54 -7.90 12.75
N VAL A 34 -2.50 -8.74 13.80
CA VAL A 34 -1.31 -8.88 14.65
C VAL A 34 -0.12 -9.36 13.84
N ARG A 35 -0.31 -10.34 12.95
CA ARG A 35 0.76 -10.83 12.08
C ARG A 35 1.30 -9.72 11.17
N LEU A 36 0.42 -8.95 10.53
CA LEU A 36 0.83 -7.82 9.66
C LEU A 36 1.53 -6.71 10.46
N ALA A 37 1.00 -6.38 11.65
CA ALA A 37 1.61 -5.39 12.51
C ALA A 37 3.03 -5.82 12.95
N ARG A 38 3.23 -7.08 13.30
CA ARG A 38 4.55 -7.65 13.63
C ARG A 38 5.51 -7.65 12.42
N LEU A 39 5.03 -7.98 11.24
CA LEU A 39 5.83 -7.93 10.02
C LEU A 39 6.30 -6.51 9.74
N ARG A 40 5.41 -5.54 9.90
CA ARG A 40 5.74 -4.12 9.77
C ARG A 40 6.80 -3.67 10.78
N SER A 41 6.61 -4.00 12.05
CA SER A 41 7.54 -3.63 13.13
C SER A 41 8.95 -4.17 12.92
N ARG A 42 9.09 -5.35 12.29
CA ARG A 42 10.39 -6.01 12.06
C ARG A 42 11.08 -5.57 10.77
N ASN A 43 10.34 -5.25 9.74
CA ASN A 43 10.85 -5.12 8.37
C ASN A 43 10.52 -3.77 7.73
N GLY A 44 10.04 -2.82 8.54
CA GLY A 44 9.63 -1.51 8.02
C GLY A 44 8.20 -1.47 7.47
N ARG A 45 7.72 -0.27 7.31
CA ARG A 45 6.32 0.05 6.97
C ARG A 45 5.91 -0.44 5.59
N PHE A 46 6.78 -0.35 4.62
CA PHE A 46 6.53 -0.73 3.23
C PHE A 46 6.54 -2.25 3.00
N PHE A 47 7.09 -3.03 3.92
CA PHE A 47 7.31 -4.46 3.76
C PHE A 47 6.07 -5.25 3.29
N PRO A 48 4.84 -5.02 3.79
CA PRO A 48 3.67 -5.73 3.28
C PRO A 48 3.32 -5.39 1.83
N CYS A 49 3.52 -4.15 1.39
CA CYS A 49 3.37 -3.77 -0.01
C CYS A 49 4.49 -4.37 -0.86
N TRP A 50 5.73 -4.35 -0.36
CA TRP A 50 6.86 -5.00 -0.98
C TRP A 50 6.61 -6.49 -1.20
N MET A 51 6.10 -7.22 -0.21
CA MET A 51 5.75 -8.64 -0.37
C MET A 51 4.79 -8.88 -1.54
N VAL A 52 3.84 -7.99 -1.75
CA VAL A 52 2.90 -8.10 -2.88
C VAL A 52 3.61 -7.79 -4.19
N LEU A 53 4.31 -6.67 -4.25
CA LEU A 53 5.01 -6.22 -5.45
C LEU A 53 6.15 -7.17 -5.85
N ASN A 54 6.90 -7.69 -4.89
CA ASN A 54 8.00 -8.63 -5.14
C ASN A 54 7.54 -10.00 -5.64
N ASN A 55 6.26 -10.37 -5.43
CA ASN A 55 5.66 -11.59 -5.98
C ASN A 55 5.01 -11.37 -7.38
N MET A 56 5.13 -10.18 -7.93
CA MET A 56 4.68 -9.86 -9.28
C MET A 56 5.76 -10.20 -10.31
N GLU A 57 5.35 -10.30 -11.56
CA GLU A 57 6.28 -10.35 -12.67
C GLU A 57 6.98 -8.99 -12.82
N HIS A 58 8.30 -9.00 -12.87
CA HIS A 58 9.11 -7.79 -13.08
C HIS A 58 9.70 -7.79 -14.48
N LEU A 59 9.47 -6.71 -15.22
CA LEU A 59 10.02 -6.51 -16.56
C LEU A 59 11.46 -6.00 -16.51
N THR A 60 11.83 -5.28 -15.43
CA THR A 60 13.14 -4.67 -15.32
C THR A 60 13.78 -4.91 -13.95
N ARG A 61 15.10 -5.13 -13.95
CA ARG A 61 15.90 -5.22 -12.72
C ARG A 61 15.82 -3.93 -11.89
N ARG A 62 15.67 -2.76 -12.56
CA ARG A 62 15.60 -1.45 -11.91
C ARG A 62 14.42 -1.37 -10.92
N PHE A 63 13.30 -2.00 -11.24
CA PHE A 63 12.13 -2.03 -10.35
C PHE A 63 12.42 -2.82 -9.08
N GLY A 64 13.04 -4.00 -9.18
CA GLY A 64 13.44 -4.78 -8.00
C GLY A 64 14.39 -4.02 -7.08
N VAL A 65 15.40 -3.34 -7.63
CA VAL A 65 16.31 -2.49 -6.84
C VAL A 65 15.57 -1.37 -6.13
N MET A 66 14.60 -0.73 -6.78
CA MET A 66 13.77 0.32 -6.17
C MET A 66 12.90 -0.23 -5.03
N LEU A 67 12.33 -1.43 -5.20
CA LEU A 67 11.56 -2.09 -4.15
C LEU A 67 12.40 -2.41 -2.92
N ASP A 68 13.59 -2.95 -3.12
CA ASP A 68 14.51 -3.33 -2.04
C ASP A 68 15.02 -2.10 -1.28
N ALA A 69 15.30 -1.01 -1.98
CA ALA A 69 15.69 0.25 -1.36
C ALA A 69 14.58 0.83 -0.46
N ALA A 70 13.32 0.69 -0.86
CA ALA A 70 12.19 1.21 -0.10
C ALA A 70 11.90 0.42 1.20
N VAL A 71 12.30 -0.85 1.29
CA VAL A 71 12.03 -1.70 2.47
C VAL A 71 12.88 -1.30 3.67
N GLY A 72 14.09 -0.83 3.46
CA GLY A 72 15.04 -0.48 4.54
C GLY A 72 14.79 0.88 5.20
N GLN A 73 13.84 1.64 4.75
CA GLN A 73 13.61 2.99 5.24
C GLN A 73 12.73 3.01 6.49
N ASP A 74 13.33 3.16 7.66
CA ASP A 74 12.67 3.41 8.96
C ASP A 74 12.16 4.86 9.11
N ALA A 75 12.29 5.68 8.07
CA ALA A 75 11.79 7.04 8.11
C ALA A 75 10.28 7.07 8.34
N PRO A 76 9.78 8.01 9.19
CA PRO A 76 8.34 8.23 9.30
C PRO A 76 7.77 8.52 7.91
N PRO A 77 6.48 8.17 7.65
CA PRO A 77 5.87 8.48 6.36
C PRO A 77 6.14 9.95 6.09
N ALA A 78 6.81 10.22 4.99
CA ALA A 78 6.73 11.56 4.45
C ALA A 78 5.23 11.81 4.30
N PRO A 79 4.65 12.83 4.92
CA PRO A 79 3.32 13.27 4.54
C PRO A 79 3.35 13.40 3.03
N PHE A 80 2.24 13.12 2.36
CA PHE A 80 2.16 13.48 0.94
C PHE A 80 2.73 14.88 0.87
N ARG A 81 3.97 15.01 0.36
CA ARG A 81 4.71 16.26 0.49
C ARG A 81 3.85 17.35 -0.12
N ASP A 82 3.63 18.44 0.59
CA ASP A 82 2.88 19.58 0.05
C ASP A 82 3.42 20.02 -1.32
N ALA A 83 4.74 19.85 -1.53
CA ALA A 83 5.41 20.06 -2.80
C ALA A 83 4.86 19.21 -3.97
N PHE A 84 4.25 18.05 -3.70
CA PHE A 84 3.70 17.14 -4.71
C PHE A 84 2.19 16.92 -4.56
N SER A 85 1.50 17.77 -3.81
CA SER A 85 0.06 17.63 -3.55
C SER A 85 -0.75 17.55 -4.83
N VAL A 86 -0.47 18.41 -5.80
CA VAL A 86 -1.14 18.45 -7.11
C VAL A 86 -0.89 17.15 -7.90
N GLN A 87 0.34 16.63 -7.87
CA GLN A 87 0.70 15.39 -8.56
C GLN A 87 -0.02 14.19 -7.96
N TYR A 88 -0.08 14.10 -6.63
CA TYR A 88 -0.80 13.02 -5.96
C TYR A 88 -2.32 13.13 -6.11
N GLU A 89 -2.87 14.34 -6.16
CA GLU A 89 -4.28 14.57 -6.49
C GLU A 89 -4.58 14.03 -7.90
N ASN A 90 -3.76 14.40 -8.89
CA ASN A 90 -3.91 13.92 -10.25
C ASN A 90 -3.76 12.40 -10.35
N LEU A 91 -2.82 11.78 -9.63
CA LEU A 91 -2.67 10.34 -9.55
C LEU A 91 -3.90 9.68 -8.93
N THR A 92 -4.47 10.30 -7.89
CA THR A 92 -5.70 9.81 -7.25
C THR A 92 -6.85 9.80 -8.24
N VAL A 93 -7.06 10.90 -8.95
CA VAL A 93 -8.10 11.01 -9.98
C VAL A 93 -7.86 9.99 -11.09
N TYR A 94 -6.62 9.87 -11.57
CA TYR A 94 -6.24 8.87 -12.59
C TYR A 94 -6.59 7.45 -12.15
N PHE A 95 -6.20 7.01 -10.95
CA PHE A 95 -6.47 5.66 -10.48
C PHE A 95 -7.98 5.41 -10.28
N LEU A 96 -8.73 6.39 -9.79
CA LEU A 96 -10.18 6.29 -9.69
C LEU A 96 -10.83 6.07 -11.06
N PHE A 97 -10.46 6.86 -12.05
CA PHE A 97 -10.98 6.68 -13.41
C PHE A 97 -10.55 5.35 -14.03
N ARG A 98 -9.30 4.95 -13.83
CA ARG A 98 -8.76 3.75 -14.44
C ARG A 98 -9.29 2.45 -13.84
N TYR A 99 -9.49 2.41 -12.52
CA TYR A 99 -9.84 1.18 -11.80
C TYR A 99 -11.23 1.19 -11.19
N ALA A 100 -11.65 2.24 -10.48
CA ALA A 100 -12.93 2.25 -9.80
C ALA A 100 -14.11 2.18 -10.79
N LEU A 101 -14.01 2.81 -11.96
CA LEU A 101 -15.05 2.75 -12.99
C LEU A 101 -15.24 1.33 -13.57
N LYS A 102 -14.23 0.46 -13.51
CA LYS A 102 -14.38 -0.95 -13.93
C LYS A 102 -15.37 -1.72 -13.05
N ALA A 103 -15.66 -1.23 -11.86
CA ALA A 103 -16.66 -1.80 -10.96
C ALA A 103 -18.08 -1.82 -11.55
N VAL A 104 -18.38 -0.94 -12.49
CA VAL A 104 -19.66 -0.94 -13.23
C VAL A 104 -19.83 -2.27 -13.98
N ASN A 105 -18.74 -2.83 -14.52
CA ASN A 105 -18.77 -4.05 -15.31
C ASN A 105 -18.64 -5.32 -14.45
N ASP A 106 -17.75 -5.29 -13.44
CA ASP A 106 -17.40 -6.49 -12.66
C ASP A 106 -18.04 -6.55 -11.28
N ARG A 107 -18.76 -5.50 -10.88
CA ARG A 107 -19.45 -5.34 -9.58
C ARG A 107 -18.51 -5.47 -8.37
N GLN A 108 -17.20 -5.22 -8.54
CA GLN A 108 -16.18 -5.35 -7.50
C GLN A 108 -15.79 -3.98 -6.94
N TYR A 109 -16.76 -3.13 -6.63
CA TYR A 109 -16.53 -1.73 -6.26
C TYR A 109 -15.48 -1.57 -5.14
N LEU A 110 -15.66 -2.29 -4.02
CA LEU A 110 -14.74 -2.18 -2.88
C LEU A 110 -13.31 -2.61 -3.28
N ALA A 111 -13.16 -3.75 -3.94
CA ALA A 111 -11.86 -4.24 -4.39
C ALA A 111 -11.18 -3.27 -5.37
N ARG A 112 -11.94 -2.58 -6.21
CA ARG A 112 -11.41 -1.58 -7.14
C ARG A 112 -10.95 -0.31 -6.43
N VAL A 113 -11.70 0.16 -5.44
CA VAL A 113 -11.29 1.31 -4.61
C VAL A 113 -10.05 0.95 -3.77
N GLU A 114 -10.03 -0.24 -3.16
CA GLU A 114 -8.87 -0.75 -2.42
C GLU A 114 -7.62 -0.83 -3.33
N GLN A 115 -7.79 -1.22 -4.58
CA GLN A 115 -6.74 -1.22 -5.58
C GLN A 115 -6.21 0.20 -5.85
N CYS A 116 -7.08 1.20 -5.99
CA CYS A 116 -6.65 2.60 -6.17
C CYS A 116 -5.82 3.09 -4.98
N VAL A 117 -6.29 2.82 -3.76
CA VAL A 117 -5.57 3.18 -2.53
C VAL A 117 -4.21 2.50 -2.48
N PHE A 118 -4.13 1.20 -2.80
CA PHE A 118 -2.87 0.46 -2.83
C PHE A 118 -1.84 1.09 -3.77
N HIS A 119 -2.24 1.43 -4.99
CA HIS A 119 -1.34 2.08 -5.96
C HIS A 119 -0.80 3.41 -5.43
N LEU A 120 -1.67 4.25 -4.85
CA LEU A 120 -1.25 5.54 -4.27
C LEU A 120 -0.25 5.35 -3.14
N LEU A 121 -0.49 4.39 -2.28
CA LEU A 121 0.36 4.11 -1.13
C LEU A 121 1.72 3.55 -1.55
N CYS A 122 1.75 2.65 -2.53
CA CYS A 122 3.00 2.17 -3.11
C CYS A 122 3.81 3.32 -3.73
N LEU A 123 3.17 4.18 -4.51
CA LEU A 123 3.86 5.31 -5.13
C LEU A 123 4.39 6.30 -4.10
N ARG A 124 3.63 6.59 -3.03
CA ARG A 124 4.10 7.44 -1.94
C ARG A 124 5.39 6.91 -1.31
N GLU A 125 5.43 5.63 -0.98
CA GLU A 125 6.61 5.02 -0.35
C GLU A 125 7.79 4.94 -1.34
N LEU A 126 7.54 4.52 -2.58
CA LEU A 126 8.58 4.39 -3.60
C LEU A 126 9.18 5.74 -4.03
N SER A 127 8.44 6.83 -3.87
CA SER A 127 8.90 8.18 -4.20
C SER A 127 9.29 9.01 -2.97
N ALA A 128 9.49 8.37 -1.82
CA ALA A 128 9.82 9.08 -0.57
C ALA A 128 11.07 9.97 -0.68
N ASP A 129 12.05 9.55 -1.46
CA ASP A 129 13.32 10.27 -1.68
C ASP A 129 13.28 11.26 -2.87
N ALA A 130 12.18 11.27 -3.64
CA ALA A 130 12.06 12.20 -4.78
C ALA A 130 12.12 13.65 -4.29
N ALA A 131 13.07 14.42 -4.78
CA ALA A 131 13.23 15.84 -4.46
C ALA A 131 12.55 16.75 -5.51
N THR A 132 12.33 16.24 -6.71
CA THR A 132 11.80 16.98 -7.86
C THR A 132 10.61 16.26 -8.48
N VAL A 133 9.76 17.02 -9.19
CA VAL A 133 8.65 16.47 -9.99
C VAL A 133 9.15 15.49 -11.05
N GLN A 134 10.35 15.73 -11.59
CA GLN A 134 10.97 14.84 -12.56
C GLN A 134 11.25 13.47 -11.96
N GLU A 135 11.87 13.42 -10.79
CA GLU A 135 12.16 12.17 -10.08
C GLU A 135 10.89 11.43 -9.71
N LEU A 136 9.86 12.15 -9.20
CA LEU A 136 8.54 11.55 -8.97
C LEU A 136 7.97 10.94 -10.26
N THR A 137 8.07 11.65 -11.38
CA THR A 137 7.57 11.16 -12.68
C THR A 137 8.30 9.92 -13.14
N GLU A 138 9.61 9.82 -12.90
CA GLU A 138 10.38 8.61 -13.22
C GLU A 138 9.94 7.41 -12.40
N VAL A 139 9.70 7.60 -11.09
CA VAL A 139 9.16 6.55 -10.21
C VAL A 139 7.78 6.09 -10.68
N VAL A 140 6.87 7.05 -10.95
CA VAL A 140 5.51 6.77 -11.43
C VAL A 140 5.54 6.03 -12.76
N SER A 141 6.39 6.45 -13.69
CA SER A 141 6.52 5.83 -15.01
C SER A 141 7.03 4.40 -14.91
N LEU A 142 8.05 4.16 -14.06
CA LEU A 142 8.59 2.83 -13.83
C LEU A 142 7.53 1.93 -13.18
N TYR A 143 6.87 2.40 -12.13
CA TYR A 143 5.79 1.68 -11.46
C TYR A 143 4.64 1.33 -12.40
N SER A 144 4.19 2.28 -13.20
CA SER A 144 3.11 2.07 -14.17
C SER A 144 3.48 0.98 -15.18
N LYS A 145 4.70 1.03 -15.71
CA LYS A 145 5.20 0.02 -16.66
C LYS A 145 5.23 -1.39 -16.05
N GLU A 146 5.69 -1.51 -14.82
CA GLU A 146 5.88 -2.80 -14.15
C GLU A 146 4.57 -3.39 -13.58
N VAL A 147 3.70 -2.53 -13.04
CA VAL A 147 2.52 -2.96 -12.29
C VAL A 147 1.24 -2.77 -13.08
N GLU A 148 1.03 -1.59 -13.70
CA GLU A 148 -0.25 -1.26 -14.31
C GLU A 148 -0.43 -1.85 -15.70
N HIS A 149 0.64 -1.99 -16.47
CA HIS A 149 0.60 -2.51 -17.84
C HIS A 149 0.70 -4.03 -17.93
N SER A 150 1.02 -4.72 -16.84
CA SER A 150 0.94 -6.19 -16.78
C SER A 150 -0.47 -6.64 -16.41
N ALA A 151 -1.12 -7.36 -17.33
CA ALA A 151 -2.44 -7.94 -17.09
C ALA A 151 -2.42 -8.97 -15.96
N GLU A 152 -1.35 -9.73 -15.85
CA GLU A 152 -1.10 -10.74 -14.82
C GLU A 152 -0.99 -10.09 -13.44
N ASN A 153 -0.20 -9.02 -13.32
CA ASN A 153 -0.03 -8.27 -12.08
C ASN A 153 -1.34 -7.63 -11.63
N GLN A 154 -2.10 -7.06 -12.57
CA GLN A 154 -3.42 -6.50 -12.28
C GLN A 154 -4.43 -7.57 -11.83
N ALA A 155 -4.41 -8.74 -12.45
CA ALA A 155 -5.27 -9.86 -12.06
C ALA A 155 -4.90 -10.38 -10.66
N LEU A 156 -3.60 -10.46 -10.35
CA LEU A 156 -3.10 -10.83 -9.02
C LEU A 156 -3.60 -9.85 -7.95
N LEU A 157 -3.43 -8.55 -8.15
CA LEU A 157 -3.91 -7.51 -7.23
C LEU A 157 -5.41 -7.63 -6.98
N LEU A 158 -6.21 -7.69 -8.04
CA LEU A 158 -7.65 -7.80 -7.91
C LEU A 158 -8.07 -9.06 -7.13
N LYS A 159 -7.38 -10.17 -7.36
CA LYS A 159 -7.61 -11.42 -6.63
C LYS A 159 -7.31 -11.28 -5.13
N LEU A 160 -6.24 -10.56 -4.75
CA LEU A 160 -5.87 -10.32 -3.36
C LEU A 160 -6.93 -9.46 -2.64
N PHE A 161 -7.41 -8.40 -3.28
CA PHE A 161 -8.47 -7.56 -2.73
C PHE A 161 -9.81 -8.31 -2.64
N ARG A 162 -10.23 -9.01 -3.68
CA ARG A 162 -11.47 -9.80 -3.67
C ARG A 162 -11.50 -10.87 -2.58
N ARG A 163 -10.37 -11.52 -2.31
CA ARG A 163 -10.24 -12.52 -1.23
C ARG A 163 -10.13 -11.91 0.16
N GLY A 164 -10.02 -10.59 0.25
CA GLY A 164 -9.82 -9.88 1.51
C GLY A 164 -8.45 -10.13 2.15
N THR A 165 -7.47 -10.60 1.37
CA THR A 165 -6.08 -10.78 1.83
C THR A 165 -5.41 -9.42 2.06
N LEU A 166 -5.72 -8.44 1.20
CA LEU A 166 -5.33 -7.05 1.35
C LEU A 166 -6.62 -6.22 1.41
N ARG A 167 -7.05 -5.84 2.59
CA ARG A 167 -8.18 -4.91 2.75
C ARG A 167 -7.69 -3.53 3.13
N TRP A 168 -8.45 -2.51 2.79
CA TRP A 168 -8.11 -1.11 3.08
C TRP A 168 -7.77 -0.86 4.56
N GLN A 169 -8.41 -1.61 5.49
CA GLN A 169 -8.11 -1.52 6.92
C GLN A 169 -6.68 -1.97 7.24
N TYR A 170 -6.19 -2.99 6.53
CA TYR A 170 -4.80 -3.43 6.65
C TYR A 170 -3.85 -2.41 6.04
N LEU A 171 -4.23 -1.84 4.89
CA LEU A 171 -3.45 -0.76 4.27
C LEU A 171 -3.40 0.47 5.16
N ALA A 172 -4.53 0.90 5.74
CA ALA A 172 -4.58 2.02 6.66
C ALA A 172 -3.76 1.78 7.94
N LEU A 173 -3.76 0.55 8.47
CA LEU A 173 -2.97 0.17 9.65
C LEU A 173 -1.46 0.20 9.34
N ILE A 174 -1.08 -0.19 8.13
CA ILE A 174 0.31 -0.28 7.69
C ILE A 174 0.88 1.10 7.36
N LEU A 175 0.06 2.00 6.85
CA LEU A 175 0.51 3.21 6.18
C LEU A 175 0.22 4.51 6.94
N ASP A 176 -0.17 4.40 8.21
CA ASP A 176 -0.40 5.55 9.11
C ASP A 176 -1.36 6.62 8.56
N PHE A 177 -2.53 6.18 8.09
CA PHE A 177 -3.65 7.08 7.86
C PHE A 177 -4.38 7.42 9.14
#